data_a7fc0c8a9ece6868386ed6f9b7e6111b
#
_entry.id   a7fc0c8a9ece6868386ed6f9b7e6111b
#
_cell.length_a   1.000
_cell.length_b   1.000
_cell.length_c   1.000
_cell.angle_alpha   90.00
_cell.angle_beta   90.00
_cell.angle_gamma   90.00
#
_symmetry.space_group_name_H-M   'P 1'
#
loop_
_entity.id
_entity.type
_entity.pdbx_description
1 polymer ?
#
loop_
_entity_poly.entity_id
_entity_poly.type
_entity_poly.pdbx_seq_one_letter_code
_entity_poly.pdbx_strand_id
1 'polypeptide(L)'
;MRDRRAVREELVEALGGEGKLKVLLALSEQPNTLFTTYSIVKATGLRRQDVKKVIESLCELGWVKQRTYGLKKYQINLEKEEVKHLLNFLRSVEAI
;
A
#
# COMPACT_ATOMS: atom_id res chain seq x y z
N MET A 1 14.73 -11.37 16.09
CA MET A 1 13.34 -11.36 16.58
C MET A 1 12.78 -9.95 16.50
N ARG A 2 11.58 -9.81 16.01
CA ARG A 2 10.96 -8.50 15.83
C ARG A 2 10.32 -8.03 17.14
N ASP A 3 10.47 -6.75 17.44
CA ASP A 3 9.83 -6.16 18.61
C ASP A 3 8.33 -6.02 18.35
N ARG A 4 7.53 -6.68 19.18
CA ARG A 4 6.07 -6.66 19.07
C ARG A 4 5.50 -5.24 19.08
N ARG A 5 6.06 -4.37 19.91
CA ARG A 5 5.59 -2.98 20.03
C ARG A 5 5.84 -2.21 18.74
N ALA A 6 7.05 -2.35 18.18
CA ALA A 6 7.41 -1.69 16.94
C ALA A 6 6.54 -2.18 15.78
N VAL A 7 6.26 -3.49 15.72
CA VAL A 7 5.39 -4.06 14.68
C VAL A 7 3.97 -3.52 14.81
N ARG A 8 3.44 -3.42 16.02
CA ARG A 8 2.11 -2.87 16.25
C ARG A 8 2.01 -1.42 15.81
N GLU A 9 3.03 -0.63 16.13
CA GLU A 9 3.08 0.79 15.73
C GLU A 9 3.12 0.92 14.21
N GLU A 10 3.90 0.09 13.53
CA GLU A 10 3.96 0.08 12.08
C GLU A 10 2.62 -0.29 11.46
N LEU A 11 1.93 -1.29 12.01
CA LEU A 11 0.62 -1.71 11.51
C LEU A 11 -0.42 -0.59 11.65
N VAL A 12 -0.39 0.12 12.78
CA VAL A 12 -1.29 1.26 12.95
C VAL A 12 -1.02 2.34 11.90
N GLU A 13 0.26 2.64 11.65
CA GLU A 13 0.61 3.61 10.63
C GLU A 13 0.23 3.16 9.22
N ALA A 14 0.46 1.90 8.89
CA ALA A 14 0.20 1.38 7.55
C ALA A 14 -1.30 1.17 7.27
N LEU A 15 -2.04 0.73 8.27
CA LEU A 15 -3.44 0.34 8.09
C LEU A 15 -4.42 1.31 8.73
N GLY A 16 -3.94 2.24 9.53
CA GLY A 16 -4.79 3.21 10.19
C GLY A 16 -5.41 4.18 9.22
N GLY A 17 -6.73 4.32 9.30
CA GLY A 17 -7.46 5.20 8.42
C GLY A 17 -7.93 4.52 7.14
N GLU A 18 -9.10 4.92 6.70
CA GLU A 18 -9.79 4.33 5.56
C GLU A 18 -8.98 4.42 4.27
N GLY A 19 -8.33 5.56 4.05
CA GLY A 19 -7.62 5.79 2.80
C GLY A 19 -6.45 4.83 2.59
N LYS A 20 -5.70 4.54 3.65
CA LYS A 20 -4.54 3.65 3.55
C LYS A 20 -4.96 2.23 3.17
N LEU A 21 -5.98 1.71 3.79
CA LEU A 21 -6.47 0.38 3.49
C LEU A 21 -7.01 0.29 2.06
N LYS A 22 -7.74 1.30 1.62
CA LYS A 22 -8.26 1.34 0.24
C LYS A 22 -7.13 1.32 -0.78
N VAL A 23 -6.08 2.10 -0.57
CA VAL A 23 -4.92 2.12 -1.47
C VAL A 23 -4.22 0.77 -1.45
N LEU A 24 -3.98 0.21 -0.27
CA LEU A 24 -3.33 -1.10 -0.16
C LEU A 24 -4.14 -2.19 -0.87
N LEU A 25 -5.45 -2.19 -0.73
CA LEU A 25 -6.30 -3.16 -1.43
C LEU A 25 -6.18 -3.02 -2.94
N ALA A 26 -6.23 -1.79 -3.45
CA ALA A 26 -6.10 -1.54 -4.89
C ALA A 26 -4.77 -2.03 -5.45
N LEU A 27 -3.67 -1.71 -4.76
CA LEU A 27 -2.34 -2.14 -5.20
C LEU A 27 -2.14 -3.64 -5.06
N SER A 28 -2.70 -4.24 -4.00
CA SER A 28 -2.56 -5.67 -3.73
C SER A 28 -3.32 -6.53 -4.72
N GLU A 29 -4.41 -6.02 -5.26
CA GLU A 29 -5.21 -6.73 -6.26
C GLU A 29 -4.44 -6.98 -7.56
N GLN A 30 -3.52 -6.06 -7.89
CA GLN A 30 -2.66 -6.18 -9.07
C GLN A 30 -1.20 -5.94 -8.66
N PRO A 31 -0.59 -6.90 -7.95
CA PRO A 31 0.70 -6.66 -7.30
C PRO A 31 1.87 -6.44 -8.25
N ASN A 32 1.74 -6.81 -9.50
CA ASN A 32 2.79 -6.62 -10.51
C ASN A 32 2.57 -5.37 -11.38
N THR A 33 1.54 -4.60 -11.08
CA THR A 33 1.21 -3.40 -11.84
C THR A 33 1.86 -2.16 -11.23
N LEU A 34 2.36 -1.29 -12.09
CA LEU A 34 2.86 0.03 -11.70
C LEU A 34 1.72 1.04 -11.84
N PHE A 35 1.33 1.60 -10.71
CA PHE A 35 0.22 2.57 -10.65
C PHE A 35 0.72 4.00 -10.68
N THR A 36 0.02 4.87 -11.38
CA THR A 36 0.22 6.32 -11.25
C THR A 36 -0.72 6.85 -10.16
N THR A 37 -0.49 8.07 -9.70
CA THR A 37 -1.42 8.71 -8.75
C THR A 37 -2.82 8.73 -9.34
N TYR A 38 -2.94 9.06 -10.64
CA TYR A 38 -4.22 9.09 -11.34
C TYR A 38 -4.94 7.73 -11.30
N SER A 39 -4.22 6.65 -11.60
CA SER A 39 -4.83 5.32 -11.60
C SER A 39 -5.26 4.88 -10.20
N ILE A 40 -4.52 5.30 -9.16
CA ILE A 40 -4.92 5.02 -7.78
C ILE A 40 -6.17 5.80 -7.40
N VAL A 41 -6.25 7.07 -7.80
CA VAL A 41 -7.47 7.88 -7.59
C VAL A 41 -8.67 7.18 -8.22
N LYS A 42 -8.51 6.73 -9.45
CA LYS A 42 -9.58 6.01 -10.16
C LYS A 42 -9.98 4.71 -9.47
N ALA A 43 -9.01 3.95 -9.00
CA ALA A 43 -9.26 2.65 -8.37
C ALA A 43 -9.90 2.78 -6.98
N THR A 44 -9.58 3.85 -6.24
CA THR A 44 -10.02 4.00 -4.84
C THR A 44 -11.18 4.97 -4.64
N GLY A 45 -11.36 5.91 -5.56
CA GLY A 45 -12.33 6.98 -5.39
C GLY A 45 -11.90 8.06 -4.41
N LEU A 46 -10.66 7.99 -3.92
CA LEU A 46 -10.13 9.00 -3.01
C LEU A 46 -9.73 10.25 -3.76
N ARG A 47 -9.66 11.39 -3.06
CA ARG A 47 -9.18 12.63 -3.65
C ARG A 47 -7.69 12.53 -3.93
N ARG A 48 -7.23 13.23 -4.97
CA ARG A 48 -5.83 13.20 -5.38
C ARG A 48 -4.87 13.55 -4.23
N GLN A 49 -5.19 14.58 -3.46
CA GLN A 49 -4.35 15.01 -2.35
C GLN A 49 -4.26 13.96 -1.24
N ASP A 50 -5.36 13.23 -1.02
CA ASP A 50 -5.39 12.15 -0.02
C ASP A 50 -4.56 10.96 -0.50
N VAL A 51 -4.65 10.61 -1.78
CA VAL A 51 -3.83 9.55 -2.37
C VAL A 51 -2.35 9.89 -2.23
N LYS A 52 -1.96 11.13 -2.53
CA LYS A 52 -0.56 11.55 -2.41
C LYS A 52 -0.03 11.39 -1.00
N LYS A 53 -0.81 11.80 0.00
CA LYS A 53 -0.42 11.67 1.41
C LYS A 53 -0.28 10.20 1.83
N VAL A 54 -1.25 9.38 1.43
CA VAL A 54 -1.24 7.96 1.76
C VAL A 54 -0.04 7.26 1.12
N ILE A 55 0.20 7.50 -0.16
CA ILE A 55 1.30 6.90 -0.88
C ILE A 55 2.65 7.31 -0.29
N GLU A 56 2.81 8.58 0.06
CA GLU A 56 4.03 9.07 0.71
C GLU A 56 4.29 8.30 2.01
N SER A 57 3.26 8.15 2.84
CA SER A 57 3.35 7.42 4.10
C SER A 57 3.71 5.94 3.87
N LEU A 58 3.06 5.29 2.92
CA LEU A 58 3.31 3.87 2.65
C LEU A 58 4.70 3.65 2.04
N CYS A 59 5.19 4.60 1.24
CA CYS A 59 6.55 4.53 0.71
C CYS A 59 7.59 4.69 1.82
N GLU A 60 7.35 5.59 2.76
CA GLU A 60 8.24 5.77 3.92
C GLU A 60 8.34 4.51 4.77
N LEU A 61 7.24 3.79 4.92
CA LEU A 61 7.22 2.53 5.66
C LEU A 61 7.79 1.35 4.86
N GLY A 62 8.04 1.54 3.58
CA GLY A 62 8.54 0.49 2.71
C GLY A 62 7.49 -0.50 2.23
N TRP A 63 6.21 -0.22 2.47
CA TRP A 63 5.12 -1.09 2.01
C TRP A 63 4.82 -0.92 0.52
N VAL A 64 5.17 0.25 -0.02
CA VAL A 64 5.00 0.58 -1.44
C VAL A 64 6.35 1.04 -1.98
N LYS A 65 6.69 0.59 -3.18
CA LYS A 65 7.89 1.01 -3.90
C LYS A 65 7.52 2.10 -4.90
N GLN A 66 8.35 3.13 -4.96
CA GLN A 66 8.21 4.18 -5.96
C GLN A 66 9.27 3.97 -7.05
N ARG A 67 8.82 4.09 -8.30
CA ARG A 67 9.73 4.08 -9.46
C ARG A 67 9.43 5.31 -10.31
N THR A 68 10.47 5.87 -10.92
CA THR A 68 10.31 7.07 -11.75
C THR A 68 10.69 6.75 -13.19
N TYR A 69 9.69 6.77 -14.07
CA TYR A 69 9.84 6.60 -15.52
C TYR A 69 9.13 7.76 -16.19
N GLY A 70 9.70 8.96 -16.05
CA GLY A 70 9.02 10.19 -16.42
C GLY A 70 8.04 10.59 -15.33
N LEU A 71 6.93 9.88 -15.19
CA LEU A 71 6.00 10.03 -14.08
C LEU A 71 6.40 9.11 -12.92
N LYS A 72 6.05 9.51 -11.71
CA LYS A 72 6.22 8.65 -10.55
C LYS A 72 5.21 7.53 -10.62
N LYS A 73 5.68 6.30 -10.42
CA LYS A 73 4.83 5.10 -10.40
C LYS A 73 5.03 4.33 -9.10
N TYR A 74 4.01 3.63 -8.69
CA TYR A 74 3.95 2.97 -7.39
C TYR A 74 3.52 1.53 -7.53
N GLN A 75 4.10 0.67 -6.72
CA GLN A 75 3.84 -0.77 -6.72
C GLN A 75 3.92 -1.29 -5.30
N ILE A 76 3.04 -2.22 -4.96
CA ILE A 76 3.11 -2.88 -3.65
C ILE A 76 4.46 -3.59 -3.52
N ASN A 77 5.08 -3.51 -2.35
CA ASN A 77 6.40 -4.11 -2.13
C ASN A 77 6.25 -5.56 -1.70
N LEU A 78 6.34 -6.48 -2.66
CA LEU A 78 6.20 -7.92 -2.42
C LEU A 78 7.34 -8.52 -1.60
N GLU A 79 8.44 -7.79 -1.42
CA GLU A 79 9.57 -8.27 -0.64
C GLU A 79 9.44 -7.99 0.85
N LYS A 80 8.54 -7.06 1.22
CA LYS A 80 8.36 -6.72 2.63
C LYS A 80 7.51 -7.80 3.33
N GLU A 81 8.01 -8.25 4.47
CA GLU A 81 7.39 -9.35 5.23
C GLU A 81 5.92 -9.09 5.54
N GLU A 82 5.63 -7.91 6.07
CA GLU A 82 4.26 -7.52 6.41
C GLU A 82 3.33 -7.53 5.20
N VAL A 83 3.83 -7.11 4.05
CA VAL A 83 3.06 -7.12 2.80
C VAL A 83 2.76 -8.54 2.36
N LYS A 84 3.75 -9.45 2.46
CA LYS A 84 3.54 -10.86 2.12
C LYS A 84 2.40 -11.46 2.95
N HIS A 85 2.42 -11.20 4.26
CA HIS A 85 1.38 -11.70 5.16
C HIS A 85 0.03 -11.04 4.88
N LEU A 86 0.03 -9.74 4.59
CA LEU A 86 -1.19 -9.04 4.25
C LEU A 86 -1.84 -9.62 2.99
N LEU A 87 -1.04 -9.86 1.94
CA LEU A 87 -1.58 -10.43 0.70
C LEU A 87 -2.13 -11.84 0.94
N ASN A 88 -1.44 -12.65 1.72
CA ASN A 88 -1.93 -13.99 2.06
C ASN A 88 -3.26 -13.92 2.80
N PHE A 89 -3.37 -13.02 3.75
CA PHE A 89 -4.61 -12.80 4.49
C PHE A 89 -5.74 -12.36 3.55
N LEU A 90 -5.47 -11.36 2.72
CA LEU A 90 -6.48 -10.83 1.80
C LEU A 90 -6.98 -11.89 0.81
N ARG A 91 -6.09 -12.76 0.34
CA ARG A 91 -6.46 -13.87 -0.53
C ARG A 91 -7.30 -14.90 0.21
N SER A 92 -6.93 -15.23 1.45
CA SER A 92 -7.63 -16.25 2.21
C SER A 92 -9.05 -15.83 2.58
N VAL A 93 -9.29 -14.53 2.73
CA VAL A 93 -10.66 -14.01 2.99
C VAL A 93 -11.35 -13.55 1.71
N GLU A 94 -10.74 -13.81 0.57
CA GLU A 94 -11.30 -13.47 -0.75
C GLU A 94 -11.52 -11.97 -0.96
N ALA A 95 -10.66 -11.14 -0.37
CA ALA A 95 -10.71 -9.69 -0.58
C ALA A 95 -9.94 -9.26 -1.85
N ILE A 96 -9.10 -10.14 -2.33
CA ILE A 96 -8.38 -9.92 -3.61
C ILE A 96 -8.30 -11.22 -4.40
#